data_63ddf097647c3f724ad0b1e762ed7e35
#
_entry.id   63ddf097647c3f724ad0b1e762ed7e35
#
_cell.length_a   1.000
_cell.length_b   1.000
_cell.length_c   1.000
_cell.angle_alpha   90.00
_cell.angle_beta   90.00
_cell.angle_gamma   90.00
#
_symmetry.space_group_name_H-M   'P 1'
#
loop_
_entity.id
_entity.type
_entity.pdbx_description
1 polymer ?
#
loop_
_entity_poly.entity_id
_entity_poly.type
_entity_poly.pdbx_seq_one_letter_code
_entity_poly.pdbx_strand_id
1 'polypeptide(L)'
;MLLILDILYLAYCIYLIKHPSPYVKKKLDEMERRFNEGDILGNKDFFRKKPWYITEKVEIIRYTRLKSMYSSHVGEIAEAYHEAANIPHEWLYEDEIPDFITTKAMLLWNMGDFSAAVKVMEEADLSNTAIGHMLLSFVAEYSGDFDTAYLEMKAAKNCITIQEVDPAYKVQIYHNYGRIELICGNRLEALSYMQMACTEVPKLQPVRMDLVHICFSQFIFNLALDADEKYKVDDYIKKYHDLIKNESIDNLIEFNNCKISYYRQLHDSEATYRGIKDGYDAVMSKIADPEQRALYQVSTFRMLMNGEFVHDWLDADIEKEYKGYENLSPGVRLAISKEFMGILHLPDFYCVKNQSPYKQIYNRVTNYYKKGKAQKDIDECLSKLDAHEIVKRCRLLQNQLSVLKHVERECHISKSKEKYLNLHKTWMEAGFRIDATNTLMILADECMSSFNVVIQPAPWMPYFVHQDFLDMLSGGPAPQLMSNGFQLKYSKYIPDYFKVIPQKKDVLEEMLEILMPEVESWKSHPAKYEYSIHIAHYLMGLGRRDEAKKFYLIFKESKISIEQYALWMRQEVEILDAEFEVEV
;
A
#
# COMPACT_ATOMS: atom_id res chain seq x y z
N MET A 1 52.71 -37.98 -15.39
CA MET A 1 51.25 -37.96 -15.70
C MET A 1 50.51 -36.85 -14.94
N LEU A 2 50.67 -36.72 -13.64
CA LEU A 2 50.05 -35.63 -12.85
C LEU A 2 50.47 -34.23 -13.33
N LEU A 3 51.75 -33.98 -13.56
CA LEU A 3 52.25 -32.69 -14.05
C LEU A 3 51.64 -32.28 -15.41
N ILE A 4 51.41 -33.25 -16.29
CA ILE A 4 50.79 -33.01 -17.59
C ILE A 4 49.31 -32.66 -17.42
N LEU A 5 48.58 -33.28 -16.48
CA LEU A 5 47.21 -32.96 -16.15
C LEU A 5 47.10 -31.56 -15.53
N ASP A 6 48.04 -31.18 -14.66
CA ASP A 6 48.07 -29.83 -14.07
C ASP A 6 48.37 -28.77 -15.13
N ILE A 7 49.26 -29.02 -16.08
CA ILE A 7 49.54 -28.11 -17.20
C ILE A 7 48.31 -27.99 -18.12
N LEU A 8 47.63 -29.11 -18.43
CA LEU A 8 46.41 -29.10 -19.25
C LEU A 8 45.28 -28.38 -18.53
N TYR A 9 45.14 -28.57 -17.22
CA TYR A 9 44.16 -27.87 -16.41
C TYR A 9 44.46 -26.36 -16.36
N LEU A 10 45.72 -25.97 -16.15
CA LEU A 10 46.15 -24.57 -16.18
C LEU A 10 45.92 -23.94 -17.58
N ALA A 11 46.25 -24.65 -18.64
CA ALA A 11 46.02 -24.21 -20.01
C ALA A 11 44.51 -24.05 -20.30
N TYR A 12 43.68 -24.97 -19.78
CA TYR A 12 42.20 -24.87 -19.87
C TYR A 12 41.68 -23.69 -19.05
N CYS A 13 42.18 -23.44 -17.86
CA CYS A 13 41.82 -22.26 -17.07
C CYS A 13 42.20 -20.95 -17.79
N ILE A 14 43.40 -20.91 -18.39
CA ILE A 14 43.86 -19.76 -19.17
C ILE A 14 42.98 -19.59 -20.45
N TYR A 15 42.59 -20.69 -21.08
CA TYR A 15 41.65 -20.65 -22.21
C TYR A 15 40.30 -20.09 -21.80
N LEU A 16 39.71 -20.54 -20.68
CA LEU A 16 38.47 -20.04 -20.15
C LEU A 16 38.53 -18.54 -19.77
N ILE A 17 39.67 -18.09 -19.24
CA ILE A 17 39.92 -16.68 -18.95
C ILE A 17 39.98 -15.83 -20.23
N LYS A 18 40.56 -16.40 -21.31
CA LYS A 18 40.64 -15.70 -22.61
C LYS A 18 39.40 -15.83 -23.47
N HIS A 19 38.59 -16.86 -23.24
CA HIS A 19 37.35 -17.14 -24.00
C HIS A 19 36.22 -17.52 -23.05
N PRO A 20 35.75 -16.58 -22.23
CA PRO A 20 34.71 -16.85 -21.23
C PRO A 20 33.32 -17.16 -21.82
N SER A 21 33.03 -16.67 -23.03
CA SER A 21 31.73 -16.64 -23.64
C SER A 21 30.96 -17.99 -23.63
N PRO A 22 31.52 -19.16 -23.99
CA PRO A 22 30.74 -20.41 -23.97
C PRO A 22 30.28 -20.82 -22.57
N TYR A 23 31.16 -20.59 -21.55
CA TYR A 23 30.84 -20.90 -20.17
C TYR A 23 29.77 -19.92 -19.62
N VAL A 24 29.95 -18.62 -19.89
CA VAL A 24 29.02 -17.56 -19.49
C VAL A 24 27.66 -17.79 -20.11
N LYS A 25 27.60 -18.05 -21.43
CA LYS A 25 26.36 -18.37 -22.13
C LYS A 25 25.62 -19.53 -21.45
N LYS A 26 26.32 -20.64 -21.18
CA LYS A 26 25.72 -21.80 -20.51
C LYS A 26 25.18 -21.46 -19.12
N LYS A 27 25.90 -20.59 -18.37
CA LYS A 27 25.43 -20.14 -17.04
C LYS A 27 24.21 -19.24 -17.14
N LEU A 28 24.19 -18.31 -18.06
CA LEU A 28 23.02 -17.45 -18.31
C LEU A 28 21.81 -18.26 -18.78
N ASP A 29 22.03 -19.24 -19.68
CA ASP A 29 20.97 -20.17 -20.12
C ASP A 29 20.40 -20.98 -18.97
N GLU A 30 21.25 -21.42 -18.02
CA GLU A 30 20.81 -22.12 -16.81
C GLU A 30 19.98 -21.20 -15.91
N MET A 31 20.41 -19.94 -15.70
CA MET A 31 19.67 -18.98 -14.89
C MET A 31 18.30 -18.67 -15.50
N GLU A 32 18.25 -18.44 -16.80
CA GLU A 32 17.01 -18.18 -17.53
C GLU A 32 16.07 -19.39 -17.47
N ARG A 33 16.59 -20.62 -17.62
CA ARG A 33 15.82 -21.84 -17.43
C ARG A 33 15.23 -21.93 -16.03
N ARG A 34 16.02 -21.63 -14.98
CA ARG A 34 15.54 -21.61 -13.59
C ARG A 34 14.43 -20.57 -13.38
N PHE A 35 14.56 -19.38 -13.96
CA PHE A 35 13.49 -18.39 -13.96
C PHE A 35 12.21 -18.93 -14.58
N ASN A 36 12.33 -19.56 -15.74
CA ASN A 36 11.18 -20.14 -16.45
C ASN A 36 10.55 -21.33 -15.69
N GLU A 37 11.33 -22.02 -14.86
CA GLU A 37 10.85 -23.10 -13.97
C GLU A 37 10.35 -22.58 -12.60
N GLY A 38 10.40 -21.26 -12.33
CA GLY A 38 9.96 -20.66 -11.08
C GLY A 38 11.00 -20.71 -9.94
N ASP A 39 12.20 -21.27 -10.16
CA ASP A 39 13.30 -21.29 -9.16
C ASP A 39 14.08 -19.97 -9.18
N ILE A 40 13.43 -18.88 -8.80
CA ILE A 40 14.03 -17.54 -8.81
C ILE A 40 15.07 -17.41 -7.70
N LEU A 41 14.73 -17.86 -6.48
CA LEU A 41 15.62 -17.75 -5.31
C LEU A 41 16.87 -18.62 -5.40
N GLY A 42 16.86 -19.71 -6.16
CA GLY A 42 18.04 -20.54 -6.44
C GLY A 42 19.15 -19.79 -7.19
N ASN A 43 18.87 -18.61 -7.73
CA ASN A 43 19.81 -17.76 -8.44
C ASN A 43 20.51 -16.72 -7.54
N LYS A 44 20.18 -16.64 -6.25
CA LYS A 44 20.65 -15.61 -5.30
C LYS A 44 22.17 -15.42 -5.31
N ASP A 45 22.92 -16.50 -5.22
CA ASP A 45 24.40 -16.41 -5.15
C ASP A 45 25.02 -15.89 -6.45
N PHE A 46 24.38 -16.18 -7.58
CA PHE A 46 24.84 -15.71 -8.89
C PHE A 46 24.63 -14.20 -9.06
N PHE A 47 23.53 -13.65 -8.53
CA PHE A 47 23.19 -12.23 -8.67
C PHE A 47 23.74 -11.35 -7.54
N ARG A 48 24.20 -11.94 -6.42
CA ARG A 48 24.77 -11.20 -5.29
C ARG A 48 25.97 -10.32 -5.68
N LYS A 49 26.79 -10.78 -6.62
CA LYS A 49 27.91 -10.02 -7.16
C LYS A 49 28.14 -10.43 -8.60
N LYS A 50 28.15 -9.44 -9.51
CA LYS A 50 28.42 -9.69 -10.92
C LYS A 50 29.71 -10.52 -11.07
N PRO A 51 29.66 -11.69 -11.72
CA PRO A 51 30.83 -12.52 -11.96
C PRO A 51 31.84 -11.78 -12.84
N TRP A 52 33.09 -11.82 -12.45
CA TRP A 52 34.18 -11.13 -13.15
C TRP A 52 34.43 -11.61 -14.59
N TYR A 53 33.92 -12.78 -14.92
CA TYR A 53 34.05 -13.38 -16.25
C TYR A 53 32.93 -12.94 -17.23
N ILE A 54 31.97 -12.16 -16.80
CA ILE A 54 30.95 -11.56 -17.67
C ILE A 54 31.49 -10.23 -18.21
N THR A 55 32.07 -10.27 -19.42
CA THR A 55 32.83 -9.16 -20.01
C THR A 55 32.31 -8.72 -21.38
N GLU A 56 31.67 -9.63 -22.12
CA GLU A 56 31.12 -9.33 -23.43
C GLU A 56 29.84 -8.49 -23.32
N LYS A 57 29.63 -7.52 -24.21
CA LYS A 57 28.46 -6.62 -24.19
C LYS A 57 27.15 -7.36 -24.13
N VAL A 58 26.93 -8.33 -25.01
CA VAL A 58 25.72 -9.14 -25.07
C VAL A 58 25.47 -9.90 -23.77
N GLU A 59 26.52 -10.44 -23.15
CA GLU A 59 26.43 -11.17 -21.89
C GLU A 59 26.12 -10.23 -20.72
N ILE A 60 26.71 -9.01 -20.72
CA ILE A 60 26.41 -7.98 -19.71
C ILE A 60 24.94 -7.57 -19.79
N ILE A 61 24.42 -7.30 -20.97
CA ILE A 61 23.01 -6.94 -21.19
C ILE A 61 22.09 -8.05 -20.69
N ARG A 62 22.35 -9.29 -21.11
CA ARG A 62 21.55 -10.45 -20.70
C ARG A 62 21.61 -10.68 -19.19
N TYR A 63 22.79 -10.57 -18.57
CA TYR A 63 22.96 -10.64 -17.12
C TYR A 63 22.14 -9.55 -16.41
N THR A 64 22.22 -8.31 -16.89
CA THR A 64 21.50 -7.18 -16.30
C THR A 64 19.99 -7.39 -16.40
N ARG A 65 19.45 -7.88 -17.54
CA ARG A 65 18.03 -8.22 -17.68
C ARG A 65 17.60 -9.29 -16.65
N LEU A 66 18.34 -10.38 -16.55
CA LEU A 66 18.04 -11.45 -15.59
C LEU A 66 18.18 -10.97 -14.14
N LYS A 67 19.17 -10.14 -13.84
CA LYS A 67 19.32 -9.53 -12.53
C LYS A 67 18.18 -8.56 -12.21
N SER A 68 17.74 -7.76 -13.17
CA SER A 68 16.58 -6.88 -13.00
C SER A 68 15.31 -7.66 -12.66
N MET A 69 15.07 -8.78 -13.35
CA MET A 69 13.96 -9.69 -13.04
C MET A 69 14.08 -10.27 -11.62
N TYR A 70 15.29 -10.74 -11.25
CA TYR A 70 15.56 -11.25 -9.92
C TYR A 70 15.35 -10.19 -8.83
N SER A 71 15.94 -9.01 -9.00
CA SER A 71 15.84 -7.91 -8.04
C SER A 71 14.42 -7.37 -7.90
N SER A 72 13.65 -7.33 -8.97
CA SER A 72 12.22 -7.02 -8.91
C SER A 72 11.45 -8.03 -8.07
N HIS A 73 11.80 -9.31 -8.18
CA HIS A 73 11.15 -10.38 -7.40
C HIS A 73 11.52 -10.34 -5.91
N VAL A 74 12.78 -10.02 -5.57
CA VAL A 74 13.25 -9.96 -4.17
C VAL A 74 13.12 -8.56 -3.54
N GLY A 75 12.57 -7.58 -4.28
CA GLY A 75 12.35 -6.22 -3.78
C GLY A 75 13.57 -5.29 -3.80
N GLU A 76 14.70 -5.71 -4.42
CA GLU A 76 15.92 -4.90 -4.62
C GLU A 76 15.86 -4.07 -5.90
N ILE A 77 14.75 -3.34 -6.11
CA ILE A 77 14.40 -2.70 -7.38
C ILE A 77 15.37 -1.56 -7.73
N ALA A 78 15.81 -0.79 -6.74
CA ALA A 78 16.73 0.33 -6.95
C ALA A 78 18.08 -0.14 -7.52
N GLU A 79 18.63 -1.26 -7.00
CA GLU A 79 19.86 -1.85 -7.54
C GLU A 79 19.69 -2.30 -9.00
N ALA A 80 18.56 -2.94 -9.31
CA ALA A 80 18.22 -3.34 -10.67
C ALA A 80 18.13 -2.14 -11.63
N TYR A 81 17.51 -1.04 -11.17
CA TYR A 81 17.42 0.18 -11.96
C TYR A 81 18.81 0.77 -12.25
N HIS A 82 19.67 0.90 -11.24
CA HIS A 82 21.01 1.45 -11.43
C HIS A 82 21.87 0.59 -12.36
N GLU A 83 21.78 -0.73 -12.27
CA GLU A 83 22.46 -1.59 -13.22
C GLU A 83 21.94 -1.41 -14.65
N ALA A 84 20.62 -1.35 -14.83
CA ALA A 84 20.01 -1.09 -16.12
C ALA A 84 20.38 0.32 -16.64
N ALA A 85 20.37 1.34 -15.78
CA ALA A 85 20.72 2.71 -16.15
C ALA A 85 22.17 2.87 -16.63
N ASN A 86 23.08 2.02 -16.13
CA ASN A 86 24.49 2.03 -16.50
C ASN A 86 24.80 1.32 -17.84
N ILE A 87 23.82 0.71 -18.50
CA ILE A 87 24.02 0.10 -19.83
C ILE A 87 23.97 1.21 -20.89
N PRO A 88 25.07 1.43 -21.66
CA PRO A 88 25.06 2.41 -22.74
C PRO A 88 24.11 2.01 -23.87
N HIS A 89 23.33 2.96 -24.41
CA HIS A 89 22.37 2.69 -25.48
C HIS A 89 23.05 2.12 -26.75
N GLU A 90 24.28 2.56 -27.06
CA GLU A 90 25.05 2.05 -28.18
C GLU A 90 25.47 0.58 -28.06
N TRP A 91 25.21 -0.07 -26.93
CA TRP A 91 25.44 -1.49 -26.74
C TRP A 91 24.22 -2.35 -27.15
N LEU A 92 23.03 -1.73 -27.22
CA LEU A 92 21.79 -2.40 -27.56
C LEU A 92 21.61 -2.46 -29.07
N TYR A 93 21.00 -3.54 -29.57
CA TYR A 93 20.49 -3.57 -30.93
C TYR A 93 19.21 -2.71 -31.03
N GLU A 94 18.93 -2.19 -32.23
CA GLU A 94 17.78 -1.29 -32.44
C GLU A 94 16.43 -1.93 -32.02
N ASP A 95 16.27 -3.21 -32.21
CA ASP A 95 15.09 -3.99 -31.81
C ASP A 95 15.02 -4.27 -30.28
N GLU A 96 16.13 -4.17 -29.55
CA GLU A 96 16.19 -4.35 -28.10
C GLU A 96 15.93 -3.06 -27.32
N ILE A 97 16.13 -1.90 -27.94
CA ILE A 97 16.02 -0.59 -27.28
C ILE A 97 14.65 -0.35 -26.65
N PRO A 98 13.50 -0.61 -27.34
CA PRO A 98 12.18 -0.40 -26.77
C PRO A 98 11.94 -1.22 -25.50
N ASP A 99 12.28 -2.50 -25.51
CA ASP A 99 12.10 -3.39 -24.36
C ASP A 99 12.96 -2.97 -23.18
N PHE A 100 14.18 -2.53 -23.45
CA PHE A 100 15.12 -2.12 -22.42
C PHE A 100 14.68 -0.81 -21.74
N ILE A 101 14.21 0.16 -22.53
CA ILE A 101 13.67 1.42 -22.03
C ILE A 101 12.39 1.18 -21.23
N THR A 102 11.50 0.33 -21.73
CA THR A 102 10.31 -0.11 -21.02
C THR A 102 10.66 -0.73 -19.67
N THR A 103 11.69 -1.60 -19.63
CA THR A 103 12.17 -2.19 -18.37
C THR A 103 12.64 -1.10 -17.39
N LYS A 104 13.43 -0.12 -17.85
CA LYS A 104 13.84 1.02 -17.01
C LYS A 104 12.65 1.82 -16.46
N ALA A 105 11.70 2.13 -17.32
CA ALA A 105 10.49 2.88 -16.95
C ALA A 105 9.67 2.10 -15.89
N MET A 106 9.52 0.79 -16.06
CA MET A 106 8.80 -0.05 -15.10
C MET A 106 9.55 -0.19 -13.76
N LEU A 107 10.87 -0.21 -13.75
CA LEU A 107 11.64 -0.18 -12.50
C LEU A 107 11.46 1.14 -11.75
N LEU A 108 11.50 2.28 -12.44
CA LEU A 108 11.19 3.60 -11.87
C LEU A 108 9.75 3.65 -11.34
N TRP A 109 8.79 3.13 -12.11
CA TRP A 109 7.40 3.00 -11.69
C TRP A 109 7.29 2.22 -10.37
N ASN A 110 7.92 1.05 -10.28
CA ASN A 110 7.88 0.20 -9.08
C ASN A 110 8.56 0.85 -7.86
N MET A 111 9.49 1.78 -8.07
CA MET A 111 10.07 2.61 -7.00
C MET A 111 9.16 3.79 -6.60
N GLY A 112 8.14 4.09 -7.41
CA GLY A 112 7.21 5.17 -7.21
C GLY A 112 7.67 6.51 -7.79
N ASP A 113 8.67 6.49 -8.67
CA ASP A 113 9.07 7.68 -9.44
C ASP A 113 8.37 7.69 -10.81
N PHE A 114 7.07 8.00 -10.78
CA PHE A 114 6.22 8.00 -11.96
C PHE A 114 6.63 9.04 -12.99
N SER A 115 7.08 10.21 -12.51
CA SER A 115 7.54 11.31 -13.37
C SER A 115 8.78 10.90 -14.17
N ALA A 116 9.77 10.29 -13.52
CA ALA A 116 10.94 9.78 -14.20
C ALA A 116 10.60 8.63 -15.16
N ALA A 117 9.67 7.75 -14.78
CA ALA A 117 9.20 6.65 -15.65
C ALA A 117 8.60 7.17 -16.96
N VAL A 118 7.70 8.15 -16.89
CA VAL A 118 7.08 8.78 -18.08
C VAL A 118 8.14 9.48 -18.92
N LYS A 119 9.03 10.26 -18.29
CA LYS A 119 10.09 10.96 -19.00
C LYS A 119 11.00 10.02 -19.81
N VAL A 120 11.36 8.87 -19.25
CA VAL A 120 12.17 7.85 -19.95
C VAL A 120 11.44 7.32 -21.20
N MET A 121 10.12 7.15 -21.14
CA MET A 121 9.30 6.70 -22.28
C MET A 121 9.15 7.80 -23.32
N GLU A 122 8.96 9.07 -22.91
CA GLU A 122 8.86 10.23 -23.80
C GLU A 122 10.16 10.47 -24.58
N GLU A 123 11.30 10.45 -23.91
CA GLU A 123 12.62 10.63 -24.53
C GLU A 123 12.93 9.57 -25.60
N ALA A 124 12.30 8.41 -25.52
CA ALA A 124 12.44 7.31 -26.47
C ALA A 124 11.31 7.23 -27.50
N ASP A 125 10.37 8.17 -27.51
CA ASP A 125 9.17 8.16 -28.36
C ASP A 125 8.29 6.90 -28.20
N LEU A 126 8.23 6.36 -26.97
CA LEU A 126 7.45 5.16 -26.62
C LEU A 126 6.14 5.48 -25.90
N SER A 127 5.76 6.75 -25.76
CA SER A 127 4.53 7.16 -25.06
C SER A 127 3.25 6.62 -25.71
N ASN A 128 3.26 6.38 -27.02
CA ASN A 128 2.14 5.84 -27.77
C ASN A 128 2.10 4.30 -27.80
N THR A 129 2.90 3.63 -26.99
CA THR A 129 2.83 2.17 -26.80
C THR A 129 1.81 1.79 -25.74
N ALA A 130 1.41 0.50 -25.71
CA ALA A 130 0.51 0.01 -24.67
C ALA A 130 0.99 0.33 -23.25
N ILE A 131 2.30 0.22 -23.00
CA ILE A 131 2.91 0.51 -21.70
C ILE A 131 3.00 2.01 -21.46
N GLY A 132 3.34 2.80 -22.48
CA GLY A 132 3.34 4.25 -22.39
C GLY A 132 1.98 4.79 -21.98
N HIS A 133 0.92 4.37 -22.65
CA HIS A 133 -0.45 4.73 -22.29
C HIS A 133 -0.84 4.25 -20.88
N MET A 134 -0.42 3.05 -20.46
CA MET A 134 -0.66 2.55 -19.11
C MET A 134 0.02 3.44 -18.06
N LEU A 135 1.27 3.82 -18.25
CA LEU A 135 1.99 4.72 -17.33
C LEU A 135 1.35 6.12 -17.27
N LEU A 136 0.97 6.69 -18.42
CA LEU A 136 0.26 7.97 -18.50
C LEU A 136 -1.08 7.93 -17.77
N SER A 137 -1.82 6.82 -17.90
CA SER A 137 -3.07 6.60 -17.17
C SER A 137 -2.85 6.68 -15.66
N PHE A 138 -1.83 6.02 -15.14
CA PHE A 138 -1.54 6.07 -13.71
C PHE A 138 -1.11 7.46 -13.24
N VAL A 139 -0.24 8.15 -13.99
CA VAL A 139 0.16 9.52 -13.64
C VAL A 139 -1.05 10.44 -13.59
N ALA A 140 -1.96 10.34 -14.55
CA ALA A 140 -3.20 11.12 -14.57
C ALA A 140 -4.10 10.78 -13.36
N GLU A 141 -4.25 9.51 -13.02
CA GLU A 141 -5.01 9.08 -11.85
C GLU A 141 -4.45 9.66 -10.55
N TYR A 142 -3.16 9.50 -10.29
CA TYR A 142 -2.52 10.04 -9.07
C TYR A 142 -2.49 11.57 -9.02
N SER A 143 -2.58 12.23 -10.16
CA SER A 143 -2.68 13.69 -10.26
C SER A 143 -4.12 14.23 -10.13
N GLY A 144 -5.12 13.35 -9.99
CA GLY A 144 -6.53 13.74 -9.84
C GLY A 144 -7.26 14.00 -11.17
N ASP A 145 -6.70 13.62 -12.33
CA ASP A 145 -7.34 13.70 -13.65
C ASP A 145 -7.81 12.33 -14.11
N PHE A 146 -8.94 11.87 -13.56
CA PHE A 146 -9.48 10.54 -13.85
C PHE A 146 -10.00 10.41 -15.28
N ASP A 147 -10.47 11.50 -15.90
CA ASP A 147 -10.94 11.47 -17.28
C ASP A 147 -9.78 11.13 -18.24
N THR A 148 -8.63 11.76 -18.06
CA THR A 148 -7.41 11.41 -18.80
C THR A 148 -6.94 9.99 -18.46
N ALA A 149 -6.97 9.59 -17.19
CA ALA A 149 -6.60 8.25 -16.76
C ALA A 149 -7.44 7.16 -17.48
N TYR A 150 -8.75 7.37 -17.59
CA TYR A 150 -9.65 6.46 -18.33
C TYR A 150 -9.30 6.38 -19.81
N LEU A 151 -9.10 7.53 -20.47
CA LEU A 151 -8.78 7.60 -21.90
C LEU A 151 -7.46 6.89 -22.22
N GLU A 152 -6.43 7.14 -21.43
CA GLU A 152 -5.12 6.55 -21.58
C GLU A 152 -5.15 5.02 -21.33
N MET A 153 -5.85 4.54 -20.31
CA MET A 153 -5.98 3.09 -20.08
C MET A 153 -6.78 2.40 -21.18
N LYS A 154 -7.80 3.09 -21.73
CA LYS A 154 -8.54 2.59 -22.90
C LYS A 154 -7.65 2.52 -24.15
N ALA A 155 -6.77 3.50 -24.35
CA ALA A 155 -5.77 3.46 -25.40
C ALA A 155 -4.79 2.30 -25.19
N ALA A 156 -4.27 2.09 -24.00
CA ALA A 156 -3.42 0.94 -23.66
C ALA A 156 -4.11 -0.40 -24.01
N LYS A 157 -5.38 -0.55 -23.60
CA LYS A 157 -6.19 -1.75 -23.94
C LYS A 157 -6.35 -1.95 -25.45
N ASN A 158 -6.53 -0.88 -26.21
CA ASN A 158 -6.63 -0.98 -27.67
C ASN A 158 -5.30 -1.36 -28.31
N CYS A 159 -4.19 -0.81 -27.82
CA CYS A 159 -2.85 -1.13 -28.32
C CYS A 159 -2.51 -2.62 -28.21
N ILE A 160 -2.91 -3.32 -27.15
CA ILE A 160 -2.65 -4.76 -26.99
C ILE A 160 -3.35 -5.65 -28.04
N THR A 161 -4.28 -5.11 -28.82
CA THR A 161 -4.93 -5.84 -29.94
C THR A 161 -4.20 -5.69 -31.26
N ILE A 162 -3.33 -4.68 -31.39
CA ILE A 162 -2.63 -4.32 -32.64
C ILE A 162 -1.11 -4.37 -32.52
N GLN A 163 -0.59 -4.36 -31.31
CA GLN A 163 0.85 -4.42 -31.01
C GLN A 163 1.18 -5.76 -30.34
N GLU A 164 2.36 -6.29 -30.61
CA GLU A 164 2.92 -7.37 -29.82
C GLU A 164 3.38 -6.80 -28.49
N VAL A 165 2.78 -7.27 -27.40
CA VAL A 165 3.03 -6.81 -26.03
C VAL A 165 3.41 -7.99 -25.17
N ASP A 166 4.42 -7.83 -24.32
CA ASP A 166 4.81 -8.85 -23.35
C ASP A 166 3.57 -9.33 -22.57
N PRO A 167 3.36 -10.66 -22.44
CA PRO A 167 2.19 -11.22 -21.77
C PRO A 167 1.97 -10.68 -20.35
N ALA A 168 3.03 -10.36 -19.59
CA ALA A 168 2.89 -9.82 -18.25
C ALA A 168 2.27 -8.41 -18.26
N TYR A 169 2.67 -7.55 -19.19
CA TYR A 169 2.07 -6.23 -19.35
C TYR A 169 0.63 -6.31 -19.87
N LYS A 170 0.34 -7.26 -20.75
CA LYS A 170 -1.02 -7.52 -21.19
C LYS A 170 -1.95 -7.87 -20.02
N VAL A 171 -1.49 -8.72 -19.09
CA VAL A 171 -2.22 -9.04 -17.86
C VAL A 171 -2.43 -7.79 -17.00
N GLN A 172 -1.40 -6.97 -16.82
CA GLN A 172 -1.52 -5.71 -16.06
C GLN A 172 -2.53 -4.76 -16.69
N ILE A 173 -2.53 -4.62 -18.00
CA ILE A 173 -3.48 -3.75 -18.72
C ILE A 173 -4.91 -4.26 -18.55
N TYR A 174 -5.17 -5.56 -18.71
CA TYR A 174 -6.49 -6.14 -18.46
C TYR A 174 -6.98 -5.87 -17.04
N HIS A 175 -6.11 -6.13 -16.06
CA HIS A 175 -6.43 -5.90 -14.66
C HIS A 175 -6.78 -4.43 -14.38
N ASN A 176 -5.92 -3.50 -14.82
CA ASN A 176 -6.10 -2.07 -14.56
C ASN A 176 -7.27 -1.48 -15.37
N TYR A 177 -7.50 -1.94 -16.59
CA TYR A 177 -8.68 -1.54 -17.35
C TYR A 177 -9.96 -2.00 -16.65
N GLY A 178 -10.00 -3.25 -16.15
CA GLY A 178 -11.12 -3.74 -15.35
C GLY A 178 -11.36 -2.89 -14.08
N ARG A 179 -10.29 -2.49 -13.39
CA ARG A 179 -10.36 -1.63 -12.20
C ARG A 179 -10.96 -0.25 -12.53
N ILE A 180 -10.53 0.36 -13.63
CA ILE A 180 -11.04 1.66 -14.08
C ILE A 180 -12.51 1.56 -14.52
N GLU A 181 -12.89 0.52 -15.26
CA GLU A 181 -14.30 0.28 -15.64
C GLU A 181 -15.19 0.07 -14.42
N LEU A 182 -14.68 -0.56 -13.36
CA LEU A 182 -15.43 -0.68 -12.10
C LEU A 182 -15.70 0.69 -11.47
N ILE A 183 -14.73 1.59 -11.47
CA ILE A 183 -14.87 2.98 -10.99
C ILE A 183 -15.87 3.75 -11.84
N CYS A 184 -15.92 3.50 -13.15
CA CYS A 184 -16.91 4.09 -14.06
C CYS A 184 -18.34 3.53 -13.89
N GLY A 185 -18.52 2.51 -13.06
CA GLY A 185 -19.81 1.84 -12.87
C GLY A 185 -20.11 0.72 -13.89
N ASN A 186 -19.19 0.43 -14.81
CA ASN A 186 -19.34 -0.61 -15.85
C ASN A 186 -18.97 -1.99 -15.31
N ARG A 187 -19.72 -2.45 -14.29
CA ARG A 187 -19.38 -3.65 -13.50
C ARG A 187 -19.19 -4.92 -14.33
N LEU A 188 -20.06 -5.20 -15.30
CA LEU A 188 -19.96 -6.41 -16.13
C LEU A 188 -18.69 -6.41 -16.96
N GLU A 189 -18.36 -5.28 -17.57
CA GLU A 189 -17.12 -5.12 -18.35
C GLU A 189 -15.89 -5.25 -17.44
N ALA A 190 -15.92 -4.61 -16.27
CA ALA A 190 -14.88 -4.69 -15.27
C ALA A 190 -14.58 -6.15 -14.85
N LEU A 191 -15.60 -6.90 -14.45
CA LEU A 191 -15.44 -8.32 -14.07
C LEU A 191 -14.92 -9.18 -15.22
N SER A 192 -15.35 -8.91 -16.45
CA SER A 192 -14.86 -9.62 -17.64
C SER A 192 -13.35 -9.43 -17.83
N TYR A 193 -12.84 -8.20 -17.75
CA TYR A 193 -11.41 -7.94 -17.91
C TYR A 193 -10.57 -8.44 -16.72
N MET A 194 -11.08 -8.33 -15.49
CA MET A 194 -10.42 -8.93 -14.32
C MET A 194 -10.35 -10.45 -14.43
N GLN A 195 -11.41 -11.10 -14.95
CA GLN A 195 -11.41 -12.54 -15.22
C GLN A 195 -10.39 -12.92 -16.31
N MET A 196 -10.28 -12.11 -17.36
CA MET A 196 -9.25 -12.32 -18.40
C MET A 196 -7.86 -12.26 -17.78
N ALA A 197 -7.57 -11.27 -16.93
CA ALA A 197 -6.30 -11.18 -16.21
C ALA A 197 -6.03 -12.44 -15.37
N CYS A 198 -7.00 -12.91 -14.56
CA CYS A 198 -6.89 -14.15 -13.78
C CYS A 198 -6.71 -15.41 -14.65
N THR A 199 -7.17 -15.40 -15.90
CA THR A 199 -7.04 -16.52 -16.83
C THR A 199 -5.67 -16.55 -17.50
N GLU A 200 -5.08 -15.37 -17.76
CA GLU A 200 -3.80 -15.23 -18.44
C GLU A 200 -2.59 -15.31 -17.49
N VAL A 201 -2.71 -14.80 -16.27
CA VAL A 201 -1.57 -14.73 -15.33
C VAL A 201 -0.93 -16.09 -15.02
N PRO A 202 -1.67 -17.23 -14.91
CA PRO A 202 -1.05 -18.53 -14.69
C PRO A 202 -0.26 -19.08 -15.89
N LYS A 203 -0.46 -18.49 -17.07
CA LYS A 203 0.22 -18.89 -18.31
C LYS A 203 1.55 -18.20 -18.51
N LEU A 204 1.86 -17.19 -17.68
CA LEU A 204 3.14 -16.47 -17.74
C LEU A 204 4.31 -17.40 -17.43
N GLN A 205 5.43 -17.19 -18.08
CA GLN A 205 6.67 -17.92 -17.85
C GLN A 205 7.85 -16.94 -17.70
N PRO A 206 8.37 -16.78 -16.47
CA PRO A 206 7.90 -17.37 -15.20
C PRO A 206 6.55 -16.79 -14.77
N VAL A 207 5.84 -17.55 -13.94
CA VAL A 207 4.61 -17.03 -13.32
C VAL A 207 4.98 -15.86 -12.40
N ARG A 208 4.34 -14.73 -12.57
CA ARG A 208 4.55 -13.50 -11.81
C ARG A 208 3.61 -13.49 -10.59
N MET A 209 4.14 -13.89 -9.42
CA MET A 209 3.33 -14.01 -8.20
C MET A 209 2.74 -12.68 -7.73
N ASP A 210 3.43 -11.56 -7.94
CA ASP A 210 2.90 -10.22 -7.71
C ASP A 210 1.61 -9.96 -8.50
N LEU A 211 1.57 -10.35 -9.79
CA LEU A 211 0.38 -10.25 -10.63
C LEU A 211 -0.70 -11.26 -10.22
N VAL A 212 -0.32 -12.48 -9.81
CA VAL A 212 -1.27 -13.47 -9.28
C VAL A 212 -2.01 -12.88 -8.09
N HIS A 213 -1.29 -12.34 -7.11
CA HIS A 213 -1.89 -11.76 -5.91
C HIS A 213 -2.85 -10.61 -6.24
N ILE A 214 -2.42 -9.65 -7.05
CA ILE A 214 -3.24 -8.50 -7.40
C ILE A 214 -4.49 -8.93 -8.18
N CYS A 215 -4.34 -9.74 -9.23
CA CYS A 215 -5.45 -10.15 -10.09
C CYS A 215 -6.48 -10.98 -9.33
N PHE A 216 -6.03 -12.03 -8.62
CA PHE A 216 -6.96 -12.91 -7.90
C PHE A 216 -7.62 -12.22 -6.72
N SER A 217 -6.88 -11.45 -5.91
CA SER A 217 -7.44 -10.78 -4.72
C SER A 217 -8.53 -9.79 -5.12
N GLN A 218 -8.27 -8.92 -6.10
CA GLN A 218 -9.25 -7.93 -6.54
C GLN A 218 -10.44 -8.58 -7.27
N PHE A 219 -10.20 -9.61 -8.09
CA PHE A 219 -11.28 -10.30 -8.77
C PHE A 219 -12.19 -11.04 -7.78
N ILE A 220 -11.63 -11.81 -6.84
CA ILE A 220 -12.38 -12.51 -5.80
C ILE A 220 -13.21 -11.53 -4.98
N PHE A 221 -12.61 -10.41 -4.57
CA PHE A 221 -13.30 -9.37 -3.82
C PHE A 221 -14.51 -8.81 -4.57
N ASN A 222 -14.34 -8.44 -5.83
CA ASN A 222 -15.41 -7.87 -6.63
C ASN A 222 -16.47 -8.91 -7.05
N LEU A 223 -16.05 -10.15 -7.29
CA LEU A 223 -16.95 -11.26 -7.60
C LEU A 223 -17.85 -11.62 -6.41
N ALA A 224 -17.33 -11.54 -5.18
CA ALA A 224 -18.09 -11.79 -3.96
C ALA A 224 -19.23 -10.78 -3.74
N LEU A 225 -19.09 -9.55 -4.26
CA LEU A 225 -20.14 -8.53 -4.24
C LEU A 225 -21.20 -8.72 -5.35
N ASP A 226 -20.99 -9.67 -6.26
CA ASP A 226 -21.93 -9.90 -7.35
C ASP A 226 -22.96 -10.96 -6.97
N ALA A 227 -24.24 -10.58 -6.95
CA ALA A 227 -25.31 -11.46 -6.52
C ALA A 227 -25.46 -12.71 -7.42
N ASP A 228 -25.18 -12.55 -8.71
CA ASP A 228 -25.38 -13.60 -9.73
C ASP A 228 -24.15 -14.51 -9.89
N GLU A 229 -22.93 -13.98 -9.66
CA GLU A 229 -21.67 -14.66 -9.96
C GLU A 229 -20.90 -15.13 -8.70
N LYS A 230 -21.32 -14.71 -7.49
CA LYS A 230 -20.64 -15.02 -6.21
C LYS A 230 -20.40 -16.52 -5.96
N TYR A 231 -21.21 -17.39 -6.55
CA TYR A 231 -21.05 -18.86 -6.42
C TYR A 231 -19.75 -19.38 -7.05
N LYS A 232 -19.09 -18.59 -7.89
CA LYS A 232 -17.79 -18.94 -8.52
C LYS A 232 -16.59 -18.63 -7.62
N VAL A 233 -16.76 -17.91 -6.52
CA VAL A 233 -15.65 -17.42 -5.69
C VAL A 233 -14.79 -18.57 -5.16
N ASP A 234 -15.41 -19.66 -4.67
CA ASP A 234 -14.69 -20.82 -4.13
C ASP A 234 -13.78 -21.48 -5.19
N ASP A 235 -14.22 -21.52 -6.45
CA ASP A 235 -13.40 -22.04 -7.55
C ASP A 235 -12.15 -21.15 -7.79
N TYR A 236 -12.30 -19.83 -7.68
CA TYR A 236 -11.16 -18.91 -7.84
C TYR A 236 -10.23 -18.95 -6.62
N ILE A 237 -10.75 -19.08 -5.41
CA ILE A 237 -9.92 -19.29 -4.20
C ILE A 237 -9.12 -20.58 -4.35
N LYS A 238 -9.72 -21.67 -4.86
CA LYS A 238 -9.03 -22.93 -5.10
C LYS A 238 -7.94 -22.79 -6.17
N LYS A 239 -8.23 -22.14 -7.31
CA LYS A 239 -7.25 -21.87 -8.36
C LYS A 239 -6.08 -21.04 -7.83
N TYR A 240 -6.36 -20.01 -7.04
CA TYR A 240 -5.34 -19.18 -6.42
C TYR A 240 -4.46 -20.01 -5.47
N HIS A 241 -5.06 -20.81 -4.60
CA HIS A 241 -4.33 -21.71 -3.70
C HIS A 241 -3.43 -22.70 -4.47
N ASP A 242 -3.92 -23.27 -5.57
CA ASP A 242 -3.15 -24.23 -6.38
C ASP A 242 -1.90 -23.58 -7.02
N LEU A 243 -1.96 -22.28 -7.33
CA LEU A 243 -0.81 -21.53 -7.83
C LEU A 243 0.26 -21.28 -6.76
N ILE A 244 -0.13 -21.07 -5.49
CA ILE A 244 0.79 -20.66 -4.42
C ILE A 244 1.26 -21.79 -3.53
N LYS A 245 0.73 -23.01 -3.65
CA LYS A 245 0.93 -24.11 -2.68
C LYS A 245 2.41 -24.52 -2.43
N ASN A 246 3.29 -24.27 -3.42
CA ASN A 246 4.72 -24.60 -3.34
C ASN A 246 5.60 -23.34 -3.27
N GLU A 247 5.00 -22.16 -3.08
CA GLU A 247 5.64 -20.87 -3.14
C GLU A 247 6.17 -20.39 -1.77
N SER A 248 6.67 -19.17 -1.74
CA SER A 248 7.25 -18.56 -0.55
C SER A 248 6.23 -18.34 0.57
N ILE A 249 6.74 -18.08 1.78
CA ILE A 249 5.92 -17.72 2.95
C ILE A 249 5.11 -16.46 2.68
N ASP A 250 5.70 -15.47 2.00
CA ASP A 250 5.03 -14.21 1.68
C ASP A 250 3.80 -14.45 0.80
N ASN A 251 3.90 -15.34 -0.20
CA ASN A 251 2.77 -15.72 -1.05
C ASN A 251 1.65 -16.41 -0.25
N LEU A 252 2.00 -17.20 0.75
CA LEU A 252 1.02 -17.82 1.64
C LEU A 252 0.32 -16.78 2.54
N ILE A 253 1.06 -15.78 3.02
CA ILE A 253 0.50 -14.66 3.81
C ILE A 253 -0.50 -13.87 2.96
N GLU A 254 -0.13 -13.50 1.74
CA GLU A 254 -1.02 -12.75 0.83
C GLU A 254 -2.30 -13.52 0.49
N PHE A 255 -2.19 -14.82 0.24
CA PHE A 255 -3.35 -15.68 0.02
C PHE A 255 -4.28 -15.73 1.25
N ASN A 256 -3.73 -15.89 2.45
CA ASN A 256 -4.52 -15.93 3.68
C ASN A 256 -5.20 -14.58 3.93
N ASN A 257 -4.51 -13.46 3.68
CA ASN A 257 -5.09 -12.12 3.76
C ASN A 257 -6.28 -11.96 2.79
N CYS A 258 -6.17 -12.46 1.57
CA CYS A 258 -7.28 -12.46 0.59
C CYS A 258 -8.49 -13.25 1.12
N LYS A 259 -8.29 -14.46 1.65
CA LYS A 259 -9.36 -15.27 2.25
C LYS A 259 -10.05 -14.59 3.43
N ILE A 260 -9.26 -14.03 4.34
CA ILE A 260 -9.77 -13.32 5.52
C ILE A 260 -10.61 -12.12 5.07
N SER A 261 -10.13 -11.34 4.08
CA SER A 261 -10.86 -10.22 3.51
C SER A 261 -12.18 -10.64 2.88
N TYR A 262 -12.20 -11.76 2.16
CA TYR A 262 -13.41 -12.34 1.59
C TYR A 262 -14.44 -12.73 2.66
N TYR A 263 -14.04 -13.45 3.73
CA TYR A 263 -14.96 -13.84 4.80
C TYR A 263 -15.50 -12.63 5.58
N ARG A 264 -14.66 -11.61 5.80
CA ARG A 264 -15.11 -10.35 6.41
C ARG A 264 -16.18 -9.67 5.55
N GLN A 265 -16.03 -9.68 4.24
CA GLN A 265 -17.00 -9.10 3.34
C GLN A 265 -18.35 -9.83 3.36
N LEU A 266 -18.34 -11.13 3.59
CA LEU A 266 -19.55 -11.93 3.79
C LEU A 266 -20.16 -11.77 5.19
N HIS A 267 -19.54 -10.97 6.08
CA HIS A 267 -19.90 -10.86 7.50
C HIS A 267 -19.89 -12.21 8.22
N ASP A 268 -19.09 -13.19 7.75
CA ASP A 268 -18.91 -14.48 8.38
C ASP A 268 -17.78 -14.42 9.41
N SER A 269 -18.16 -14.05 10.65
CA SER A 269 -17.22 -13.89 11.75
C SER A 269 -16.52 -15.21 12.11
N GLU A 270 -17.22 -16.35 12.03
CA GLU A 270 -16.64 -17.65 12.35
C GLU A 270 -15.60 -18.09 11.31
N ALA A 271 -15.92 -17.98 10.03
CA ALA A 271 -14.97 -18.28 8.95
C ALA A 271 -13.79 -17.30 8.96
N THR A 272 -14.01 -16.02 9.28
CA THR A 272 -12.95 -15.02 9.45
C THR A 272 -11.98 -15.40 10.56
N TYR A 273 -12.49 -15.71 11.75
CA TYR A 273 -11.68 -16.13 12.90
C TYR A 273 -10.88 -17.39 12.60
N ARG A 274 -11.54 -18.40 12.03
CA ARG A 274 -10.92 -19.68 11.63
C ARG A 274 -9.83 -19.43 10.59
N GLY A 275 -10.11 -18.59 9.59
CA GLY A 275 -9.12 -18.20 8.57
C GLY A 275 -7.88 -17.52 9.15
N ILE A 276 -8.04 -16.66 10.15
CA ILE A 276 -6.92 -16.01 10.85
C ILE A 276 -6.08 -17.06 11.58
N LYS A 277 -6.72 -17.94 12.35
CA LYS A 277 -6.02 -18.95 13.16
C LYS A 277 -5.30 -19.99 12.32
N ASP A 278 -5.98 -20.59 11.35
CA ASP A 278 -5.40 -21.60 10.45
C ASP A 278 -4.27 -20.98 9.61
N GLY A 279 -4.46 -19.74 9.16
CA GLY A 279 -3.43 -18.99 8.46
C GLY A 279 -2.20 -18.73 9.31
N TYR A 280 -2.39 -18.36 10.58
CA TYR A 280 -1.31 -18.19 11.54
C TYR A 280 -0.50 -19.49 11.73
N ASP A 281 -1.17 -20.59 12.01
CA ASP A 281 -0.52 -21.89 12.24
C ASP A 281 0.27 -22.35 11.00
N ALA A 282 -0.31 -22.21 9.81
CA ALA A 282 0.33 -22.57 8.55
C ALA A 282 1.58 -21.75 8.26
N VAL A 283 1.54 -20.44 8.48
CA VAL A 283 2.63 -19.52 8.23
C VAL A 283 3.73 -19.68 9.29
N MET A 284 3.37 -19.66 10.57
CA MET A 284 4.33 -19.75 11.66
C MET A 284 5.11 -21.07 11.69
N SER A 285 4.54 -22.15 11.17
CA SER A 285 5.25 -23.43 11.00
C SER A 285 6.42 -23.35 10.01
N LYS A 286 6.42 -22.36 9.10
CA LYS A 286 7.41 -22.19 8.02
C LYS A 286 8.41 -21.08 8.30
N ILE A 287 8.06 -20.07 9.10
CA ILE A 287 8.95 -18.92 9.37
C ILE A 287 10.05 -19.33 10.35
N ALA A 288 11.30 -19.26 9.90
CA ALA A 288 12.49 -19.47 10.73
C ALA A 288 13.06 -18.16 11.29
N ASP A 289 12.92 -17.05 10.56
CA ASP A 289 13.47 -15.76 10.93
C ASP A 289 12.69 -15.12 12.09
N PRO A 290 13.35 -14.74 13.20
CA PRO A 290 12.70 -14.11 14.36
C PRO A 290 12.03 -12.76 14.04
N GLU A 291 12.60 -11.97 13.11
CA GLU A 291 12.05 -10.67 12.73
C GLU A 291 10.75 -10.82 11.95
N GLN A 292 10.70 -11.72 10.99
CA GLN A 292 9.47 -12.05 10.26
C GLN A 292 8.41 -12.65 11.18
N ARG A 293 8.81 -13.52 12.14
CA ARG A 293 7.90 -14.06 13.16
C ARG A 293 7.25 -12.95 13.96
N ALA A 294 8.06 -12.03 14.49
CA ALA A 294 7.56 -10.92 15.32
C ALA A 294 6.59 -10.01 14.54
N LEU A 295 6.90 -9.70 13.27
CA LEU A 295 6.01 -8.93 12.39
C LEU A 295 4.68 -9.64 12.15
N TYR A 296 4.72 -10.92 11.82
CA TYR A 296 3.51 -11.67 11.51
C TYR A 296 2.61 -11.85 12.72
N GLN A 297 3.20 -12.05 13.92
CA GLN A 297 2.46 -12.13 15.18
C GLN A 297 1.71 -10.85 15.50
N VAL A 298 2.35 -9.68 15.38
CA VAL A 298 1.67 -8.42 15.69
C VAL A 298 0.62 -8.07 14.64
N SER A 299 0.85 -8.41 13.37
CA SER A 299 -0.15 -8.26 12.32
C SER A 299 -1.38 -9.14 12.57
N THR A 300 -1.17 -10.39 12.99
CA THR A 300 -2.24 -11.31 13.39
C THR A 300 -3.01 -10.77 14.60
N PHE A 301 -2.31 -10.31 15.62
CA PHE A 301 -2.93 -9.67 16.79
C PHE A 301 -3.82 -8.48 16.39
N ARG A 302 -3.32 -7.62 15.50
CA ARG A 302 -4.12 -6.51 14.97
C ARG A 302 -5.37 -6.99 14.24
N MET A 303 -5.27 -8.08 13.45
CA MET A 303 -6.43 -8.65 12.76
C MET A 303 -7.49 -9.19 13.74
N LEU A 304 -7.07 -9.82 14.83
CA LEU A 304 -7.95 -10.33 15.88
C LEU A 304 -8.63 -9.18 16.62
N MET A 305 -7.87 -8.17 17.03
CA MET A 305 -8.40 -6.98 17.72
C MET A 305 -9.40 -6.21 16.86
N ASN A 306 -9.13 -6.02 15.58
CA ASN A 306 -10.04 -5.35 14.64
C ASN A 306 -11.35 -6.11 14.43
N GLY A 307 -11.37 -7.42 14.68
CA GLY A 307 -12.55 -8.27 14.58
C GLY A 307 -13.20 -8.61 15.91
N GLU A 308 -12.70 -8.05 17.02
CA GLU A 308 -13.15 -8.35 18.39
C GLU A 308 -13.07 -9.86 18.73
N PHE A 309 -12.05 -10.54 18.18
CA PHE A 309 -11.87 -11.98 18.34
C PHE A 309 -10.99 -12.33 19.53
N VAL A 310 -11.21 -13.52 20.09
CA VAL A 310 -10.37 -14.10 21.15
C VAL A 310 -8.94 -14.30 20.65
N HIS A 311 -7.95 -13.89 21.45
CA HIS A 311 -6.52 -13.91 21.10
C HIS A 311 -5.61 -14.60 22.13
N ASP A 312 -6.15 -15.18 23.18
CA ASP A 312 -5.39 -15.79 24.30
C ASP A 312 -4.36 -16.83 23.84
N TRP A 313 -4.65 -17.53 22.75
CA TRP A 313 -3.74 -18.50 22.15
C TRP A 313 -2.47 -17.88 21.55
N LEU A 314 -2.51 -16.57 21.23
CA LEU A 314 -1.39 -15.82 20.65
C LEU A 314 -0.52 -15.17 21.73
N ASP A 315 -1.05 -14.95 22.93
CA ASP A 315 -0.42 -14.17 23.99
C ASP A 315 0.95 -14.70 24.43
N ALA A 316 1.07 -16.03 24.55
CA ALA A 316 2.33 -16.68 24.95
C ALA A 316 3.41 -16.52 23.87
N ASP A 317 3.03 -16.58 22.60
CA ASP A 317 3.94 -16.42 21.47
C ASP A 317 4.42 -14.96 21.39
N ILE A 318 3.51 -14.00 21.53
CA ILE A 318 3.85 -12.58 21.58
C ILE A 318 4.80 -12.30 22.75
N GLU A 319 4.52 -12.81 23.95
CA GLU A 319 5.39 -12.61 25.10
C GLU A 319 6.81 -13.11 24.85
N LYS A 320 6.94 -14.25 24.23
CA LYS A 320 8.24 -14.87 23.92
C LYS A 320 9.05 -14.04 22.93
N GLU A 321 8.49 -13.71 21.79
CA GLU A 321 9.20 -13.02 20.69
C GLU A 321 9.56 -11.57 21.06
N TYR A 322 8.70 -10.88 21.79
CA TYR A 322 8.91 -9.46 22.12
C TYR A 322 9.91 -9.22 23.26
N LYS A 323 10.40 -10.26 23.94
CA LYS A 323 11.54 -10.12 24.86
C LYS A 323 12.79 -9.55 24.16
N GLY A 324 12.93 -9.83 22.86
CA GLY A 324 14.03 -9.38 22.01
C GLY A 324 13.80 -8.08 21.21
N TYR A 325 12.69 -7.34 21.43
CA TYR A 325 12.32 -6.17 20.62
C TYR A 325 13.49 -5.17 20.38
N GLU A 326 14.32 -4.94 21.39
CA GLU A 326 15.46 -4.02 21.31
C GLU A 326 16.56 -4.51 20.33
N ASN A 327 16.58 -5.78 20.01
CA ASN A 327 17.58 -6.43 19.13
C ASN A 327 17.09 -6.54 17.67
N LEU A 328 15.85 -6.18 17.39
CA LEU A 328 15.29 -6.18 16.05
C LEU A 328 15.91 -5.08 15.18
N SER A 329 15.93 -5.28 13.88
CA SER A 329 16.41 -4.26 12.95
C SER A 329 15.54 -2.98 13.00
N PRO A 330 16.10 -1.81 12.61
CA PRO A 330 15.36 -0.54 12.63
C PRO A 330 14.03 -0.60 11.88
N GLY A 331 14.03 -1.16 10.67
CA GLY A 331 12.83 -1.28 9.83
C GLY A 331 11.76 -2.14 10.50
N VAL A 332 12.14 -3.25 11.12
CA VAL A 332 11.20 -4.15 11.82
C VAL A 332 10.65 -3.49 13.08
N ARG A 333 11.47 -2.81 13.87
CA ARG A 333 10.97 -2.06 15.05
C ARG A 333 9.94 -1.00 14.66
N LEU A 334 10.18 -0.28 13.56
CA LEU A 334 9.24 0.72 13.04
C LEU A 334 7.93 0.07 12.57
N ALA A 335 8.01 -1.03 11.82
CA ALA A 335 6.85 -1.76 11.33
C ALA A 335 5.99 -2.33 12.47
N ILE A 336 6.62 -3.00 13.44
CA ILE A 336 5.93 -3.50 14.64
C ILE A 336 5.25 -2.34 15.40
N SER A 337 5.97 -1.22 15.57
CA SER A 337 5.43 -0.07 16.27
C SER A 337 4.21 0.50 15.57
N LYS A 338 4.22 0.58 14.24
CA LYS A 338 3.09 1.01 13.42
C LYS A 338 1.88 0.07 13.58
N GLU A 339 2.10 -1.22 13.43
CA GLU A 339 1.03 -2.22 13.55
C GLU A 339 0.40 -2.17 14.94
N PHE A 340 1.21 -2.11 15.99
CA PHE A 340 0.74 -2.07 17.37
C PHE A 340 0.02 -0.74 17.71
N MET A 341 0.53 0.39 17.21
CA MET A 341 -0.12 1.68 17.42
C MET A 341 -1.44 1.81 16.66
N GLY A 342 -1.58 1.09 15.53
CA GLY A 342 -2.81 1.06 14.75
C GLY A 342 -4.02 0.49 15.49
N ILE A 343 -3.82 -0.23 16.60
CA ILE A 343 -4.90 -0.78 17.44
C ILE A 343 -5.22 0.06 18.68
N LEU A 344 -4.45 1.12 18.95
CA LEU A 344 -4.64 1.94 20.17
C LEU A 344 -6.00 2.65 20.24
N HIS A 345 -6.64 2.85 19.12
CA HIS A 345 -7.96 3.45 19.02
C HIS A 345 -9.10 2.43 19.16
N LEU A 346 -8.79 1.13 19.18
CA LEU A 346 -9.80 0.10 19.32
C LEU A 346 -10.29 0.00 20.76
N PRO A 347 -11.61 -0.15 20.98
CA PRO A 347 -12.21 -0.26 22.30
C PRO A 347 -11.57 -1.35 23.15
N ASP A 348 -11.46 -2.55 22.60
CA ASP A 348 -10.96 -3.72 23.32
C ASP A 348 -9.50 -3.61 23.71
N PHE A 349 -8.71 -2.80 23.00
CA PHE A 349 -7.33 -2.55 23.40
C PHE A 349 -7.24 -1.89 24.79
N TYR A 350 -8.18 -1.04 25.16
CA TYR A 350 -8.20 -0.42 26.49
C TYR A 350 -8.39 -1.46 27.61
N CYS A 351 -9.08 -2.56 27.30
CA CYS A 351 -9.26 -3.67 28.24
C CYS A 351 -7.98 -4.49 28.41
N VAL A 352 -7.21 -4.70 27.34
CA VAL A 352 -6.02 -5.56 27.34
C VAL A 352 -4.70 -4.80 27.56
N LYS A 353 -4.62 -3.50 27.27
CA LYS A 353 -3.37 -2.72 27.35
C LYS A 353 -2.64 -2.78 28.69
N ASN A 354 -3.35 -3.07 29.78
CA ASN A 354 -2.80 -3.18 31.13
C ASN A 354 -2.47 -4.63 31.51
N GLN A 355 -2.81 -5.60 30.66
CA GLN A 355 -2.50 -7.01 30.83
C GLN A 355 -1.12 -7.33 30.25
N SER A 356 -0.41 -8.28 30.84
CA SER A 356 0.79 -8.85 30.22
C SER A 356 0.36 -9.82 29.09
N PRO A 357 1.04 -9.83 27.92
CA PRO A 357 2.28 -9.11 27.58
C PRO A 357 2.07 -7.69 27.03
N TYR A 358 0.86 -7.27 26.73
CA TYR A 358 0.53 -6.03 25.98
C TYR A 358 1.03 -4.76 26.66
N LYS A 359 0.94 -4.71 28.00
CA LYS A 359 1.50 -3.59 28.79
C LYS A 359 3.00 -3.42 28.55
N GLN A 360 3.72 -4.51 28.43
CA GLN A 360 5.17 -4.46 28.18
C GLN A 360 5.47 -3.93 26.80
N ILE A 361 4.76 -4.42 25.78
CA ILE A 361 4.91 -3.97 24.38
C ILE A 361 4.55 -2.48 24.29
N TYR A 362 3.40 -2.09 24.82
CA TYR A 362 2.96 -0.69 24.83
C TYR A 362 4.01 0.23 25.46
N ASN A 363 4.55 -0.14 26.62
CA ASN A 363 5.57 0.64 27.29
C ASN A 363 6.87 0.71 26.49
N ARG A 364 7.29 -0.38 25.84
CA ARG A 364 8.49 -0.41 24.98
C ARG A 364 8.32 0.47 23.77
N VAL A 365 7.22 0.35 23.05
CA VAL A 365 6.92 1.16 21.87
C VAL A 365 6.81 2.65 22.26
N THR A 366 6.08 2.97 23.32
CA THR A 366 5.98 4.36 23.80
C THR A 366 7.34 4.94 24.19
N ASN A 367 8.17 4.18 24.93
CA ASN A 367 9.51 4.61 25.31
C ASN A 367 10.45 4.74 24.10
N TYR A 368 10.32 3.88 23.10
CA TYR A 368 11.07 3.94 21.86
C TYR A 368 10.88 5.28 21.13
N TYR A 369 9.65 5.77 21.06
CA TYR A 369 9.34 7.09 20.51
C TYR A 369 9.75 8.24 21.44
N LYS A 370 9.37 8.21 22.72
CA LYS A 370 9.67 9.27 23.69
C LYS A 370 11.17 9.51 23.88
N LYS A 371 11.99 8.48 23.76
CA LYS A 371 13.46 8.58 23.87
C LYS A 371 14.14 8.97 22.55
N GLY A 372 13.41 9.28 21.50
CA GLY A 372 13.95 9.66 20.20
C GLY A 372 14.65 8.53 19.44
N LYS A 373 14.51 7.26 19.88
CA LYS A 373 15.10 6.10 19.17
C LYS A 373 14.43 5.86 17.83
N ALA A 374 13.11 6.06 17.76
CA ALA A 374 12.35 5.94 16.52
C ALA A 374 12.86 6.90 15.45
N GLN A 375 13.19 8.15 15.83
CA GLN A 375 13.74 9.11 14.87
C GLN A 375 15.08 8.63 14.29
N LYS A 376 15.96 8.07 15.12
CA LYS A 376 17.24 7.51 14.64
C LYS A 376 17.04 6.36 13.65
N ASP A 377 16.10 5.46 13.96
CA ASP A 377 15.79 4.34 13.08
C ASP A 377 15.16 4.81 11.76
N ILE A 378 14.33 5.84 11.78
CA ILE A 378 13.77 6.48 10.58
C ILE A 378 14.89 7.10 9.74
N ASP A 379 15.78 7.88 10.36
CA ASP A 379 16.89 8.52 9.68
C ASP A 379 17.83 7.46 9.06
N GLU A 380 18.07 6.35 9.77
CA GLU A 380 18.84 5.22 9.25
C GLU A 380 18.15 4.54 8.06
N CYS A 381 16.83 4.28 8.15
CA CYS A 381 16.08 3.70 7.04
C CYS A 381 16.05 4.65 5.84
N LEU A 382 15.79 5.95 6.07
CA LEU A 382 15.80 6.95 4.99
C LEU A 382 17.16 7.07 4.29
N SER A 383 18.26 6.96 5.05
CA SER A 383 19.61 7.04 4.49
C SER A 383 19.97 5.86 3.56
N LYS A 384 19.25 4.74 3.67
CA LYS A 384 19.44 3.54 2.86
C LYS A 384 18.54 3.53 1.61
N LEU A 385 17.54 4.41 1.55
CA LEU A 385 16.63 4.49 0.41
C LEU A 385 17.28 5.26 -0.74
N ASP A 386 17.09 4.72 -1.94
CA ASP A 386 17.47 5.40 -3.18
C ASP A 386 16.64 6.67 -3.40
N ALA A 387 17.18 7.59 -4.20
CA ALA A 387 16.50 8.85 -4.54
C ALA A 387 15.16 8.62 -5.25
N HIS A 388 15.05 7.57 -6.05
CA HIS A 388 13.85 7.20 -6.78
C HIS A 388 12.83 6.38 -5.95
N GLU A 389 13.19 5.91 -4.74
CA GLU A 389 12.25 5.19 -3.85
C GLU A 389 11.31 6.15 -3.10
N ILE A 390 10.59 6.96 -3.86
CA ILE A 390 9.77 8.06 -3.36
C ILE A 390 8.63 7.54 -2.48
N VAL A 391 7.89 6.55 -2.95
CA VAL A 391 6.75 5.98 -2.22
C VAL A 391 7.19 5.37 -0.89
N LYS A 392 8.31 4.63 -0.87
CA LYS A 392 8.84 4.06 0.38
C LYS A 392 9.23 5.16 1.38
N ARG A 393 9.89 6.21 0.90
CA ARG A 393 10.28 7.38 1.69
C ARG A 393 9.06 8.06 2.31
N CYS A 394 8.07 8.38 1.50
CA CYS A 394 6.86 9.05 1.96
C CYS A 394 6.05 8.18 2.93
N ARG A 395 5.89 6.88 2.65
CA ARG A 395 5.22 5.95 3.56
C ARG A 395 5.92 5.82 4.90
N LEU A 396 7.25 5.82 4.92
CA LEU A 396 8.02 5.78 6.16
C LEU A 396 7.77 7.02 7.02
N LEU A 397 7.75 8.20 6.40
CA LEU A 397 7.43 9.48 7.08
C LEU A 397 5.96 9.51 7.54
N GLN A 398 5.03 9.04 6.73
CA GLN A 398 3.62 8.95 7.10
C GLN A 398 3.40 8.00 8.30
N ASN A 399 4.09 6.87 8.32
CA ASN A 399 4.06 5.95 9.47
C ASN A 399 4.58 6.61 10.74
N GLN A 400 5.64 7.43 10.64
CA GLN A 400 6.15 8.21 11.76
C GLN A 400 5.07 9.16 12.32
N LEU A 401 4.39 9.89 11.46
CA LEU A 401 3.33 10.84 11.86
C LEU A 401 2.18 10.10 12.55
N SER A 402 1.71 8.98 11.97
CA SER A 402 0.65 8.17 12.57
C SER A 402 0.98 7.69 13.97
N VAL A 403 2.25 7.31 14.23
CA VAL A 403 2.67 6.86 15.56
C VAL A 403 2.83 8.03 16.54
N LEU A 404 3.39 9.14 16.08
CA LEU A 404 3.54 10.34 16.95
C LEU A 404 2.18 10.81 17.48
N LYS A 405 1.14 10.74 16.65
CA LYS A 405 -0.24 11.04 17.05
C LYS A 405 -0.68 10.27 18.31
N HIS A 406 -0.34 8.99 18.39
CA HIS A 406 -0.74 8.13 19.50
C HIS A 406 0.18 8.22 20.74
N VAL A 407 1.44 8.58 20.56
CA VAL A 407 2.43 8.67 21.65
C VAL A 407 2.39 10.02 22.35
N GLU A 408 2.20 11.08 21.62
CA GLU A 408 2.07 12.44 22.14
C GLU A 408 0.59 12.70 22.46
N ARG A 409 0.12 12.23 23.63
CA ARG A 409 -1.26 12.43 24.11
C ARG A 409 -1.67 13.91 24.18
N GLU A 410 -0.72 14.80 24.39
CA GLU A 410 -0.88 16.22 24.20
C GLU A 410 -0.48 16.52 22.75
N CYS A 411 -1.46 16.57 21.87
CA CYS A 411 -1.24 16.92 20.48
C CYS A 411 -0.66 18.34 20.42
N HIS A 412 0.64 18.45 20.37
CA HIS A 412 1.28 19.68 19.93
C HIS A 412 1.07 19.81 18.41
N ILE A 413 -0.19 20.10 18.01
CA ILE A 413 -0.60 20.29 16.64
C ILE A 413 0.38 21.21 15.90
N SER A 414 0.85 22.27 16.55
CA SER A 414 1.86 23.17 15.99
C SER A 414 3.19 22.49 15.64
N LYS A 415 3.62 21.47 16.40
CA LYS A 415 4.84 20.70 16.08
C LYS A 415 4.62 19.63 15.03
N SER A 416 3.43 19.05 14.99
CA SER A 416 3.05 18.05 13.99
C SER A 416 2.77 18.70 12.64
N LYS A 417 2.15 19.87 12.61
CA LYS A 417 1.75 20.60 11.41
C LYS A 417 2.87 20.74 10.39
N GLU A 418 4.06 21.21 10.81
CA GLU A 418 5.20 21.36 9.89
C GLU A 418 5.60 20.04 9.24
N LYS A 419 5.53 18.92 9.97
CA LYS A 419 5.86 17.60 9.45
C LYS A 419 4.83 17.15 8.41
N TYR A 420 3.53 17.40 8.65
CA TYR A 420 2.47 17.10 7.68
C TYR A 420 2.61 17.96 6.41
N LEU A 421 2.88 19.25 6.55
CA LEU A 421 3.11 20.15 5.43
C LEU A 421 4.35 19.75 4.61
N ASN A 422 5.43 19.34 5.27
CA ASN A 422 6.63 18.85 4.58
C ASN A 422 6.35 17.53 3.83
N LEU A 423 5.61 16.60 4.43
CA LEU A 423 5.23 15.35 3.75
C LEU A 423 4.27 15.63 2.59
N HIS A 424 3.28 16.50 2.78
CA HIS A 424 2.41 16.97 1.69
C HIS A 424 3.22 17.50 0.52
N LYS A 425 4.17 18.42 0.78
CA LYS A 425 5.04 18.97 -0.24
C LYS A 425 5.84 17.89 -0.97
N THR A 426 6.39 16.93 -0.24
CA THR A 426 7.16 15.81 -0.82
C THR A 426 6.29 14.98 -1.77
N TRP A 427 5.05 14.66 -1.39
CA TRP A 427 4.10 13.97 -2.25
C TRP A 427 3.72 14.80 -3.50
N MET A 428 3.48 16.11 -3.32
CA MET A 428 3.16 17.02 -4.44
C MET A 428 4.30 17.10 -5.46
N GLU A 429 5.54 17.25 -4.99
CA GLU A 429 6.74 17.29 -5.85
C GLU A 429 6.94 15.98 -6.63
N ALA A 430 6.50 14.87 -6.08
CA ALA A 430 6.54 13.57 -6.72
C ALA A 430 5.36 13.28 -7.66
N GLY A 431 4.38 14.18 -7.76
CA GLY A 431 3.18 14.03 -8.61
C GLY A 431 2.03 13.25 -7.98
N PHE A 432 2.11 12.90 -6.69
CA PHE A 432 1.08 12.16 -5.95
C PHE A 432 0.11 13.11 -5.24
N ARG A 433 -0.69 13.85 -6.02
CA ARG A 433 -1.61 14.87 -5.49
C ARG A 433 -2.66 14.30 -4.55
N ILE A 434 -3.17 13.09 -4.85
CA ILE A 434 -4.16 12.41 -4.00
C ILE A 434 -3.56 12.09 -2.63
N ASP A 435 -2.35 11.50 -2.59
CA ASP A 435 -1.67 11.15 -1.33
C ASP A 435 -1.24 12.41 -0.55
N ALA A 436 -0.82 13.46 -1.27
CA ALA A 436 -0.53 14.76 -0.67
C ALA A 436 -1.75 15.34 0.03
N THR A 437 -2.89 15.34 -0.64
CA THR A 437 -4.16 15.83 -0.10
C THR A 437 -4.62 14.98 1.09
N ASN A 438 -4.53 13.64 0.98
CA ASN A 438 -4.83 12.72 2.09
C ASN A 438 -3.98 13.02 3.32
N THR A 439 -2.73 13.40 3.14
CA THR A 439 -1.85 13.79 4.26
C THR A 439 -2.40 14.98 5.05
N LEU A 440 -2.92 16.00 4.37
CA LEU A 440 -3.55 17.15 5.03
C LEU A 440 -4.94 16.84 5.58
N MET A 441 -5.70 15.93 4.92
CA MET A 441 -6.97 15.43 5.44
C MET A 441 -6.79 14.77 6.82
N ILE A 442 -5.76 13.94 6.98
CA ILE A 442 -5.43 13.32 8.28
C ILE A 442 -5.17 14.40 9.36
N LEU A 443 -4.45 15.47 9.03
CA LEU A 443 -4.23 16.57 9.97
C LEU A 443 -5.53 17.33 10.29
N ALA A 444 -6.38 17.56 9.30
CA ALA A 444 -7.69 18.17 9.50
C ALA A 444 -8.59 17.30 10.40
N ASP A 445 -8.61 15.98 10.19
CA ASP A 445 -9.30 15.03 11.07
C ASP A 445 -8.79 15.12 12.52
N GLU A 446 -7.48 15.26 12.72
CA GLU A 446 -6.92 15.46 14.06
C GLU A 446 -7.40 16.76 14.73
N CYS A 447 -7.61 17.81 13.95
CA CYS A 447 -8.16 19.05 14.46
C CYS A 447 -9.63 18.89 14.89
N MET A 448 -10.40 18.08 14.18
CA MET A 448 -11.80 17.78 14.49
C MET A 448 -11.97 16.73 15.59
N SER A 449 -10.95 15.89 15.82
CA SER A 449 -10.99 14.83 16.81
C SER A 449 -10.93 15.39 18.24
N SER A 450 -11.89 15.01 19.08
CA SER A 450 -11.91 15.35 20.51
C SER A 450 -11.01 14.45 21.37
N PHE A 451 -10.41 13.41 20.80
CA PHE A 451 -9.62 12.41 21.52
C PHE A 451 -8.37 12.92 22.24
N ASN A 452 -7.84 14.05 21.83
CA ASN A 452 -6.57 14.54 22.33
C ASN A 452 -6.71 15.55 23.47
N VAL A 453 -7.92 15.78 23.93
CA VAL A 453 -8.18 16.71 25.03
C VAL A 453 -8.91 15.95 26.13
N VAL A 454 -8.25 15.76 27.25
CA VAL A 454 -8.90 15.41 28.51
C VAL A 454 -9.71 16.63 28.93
N ILE A 455 -10.79 16.90 28.24
CA ILE A 455 -11.77 17.88 28.66
C ILE A 455 -12.74 17.13 29.54
N GLN A 456 -12.93 17.58 30.74
CA GLN A 456 -14.08 17.16 31.52
C GLN A 456 -15.31 17.52 30.69
N PRO A 457 -16.25 16.57 30.50
CA PRO A 457 -17.47 16.85 29.75
C PRO A 457 -18.12 18.11 30.27
N ALA A 458 -18.34 19.05 29.36
CA ALA A 458 -18.98 20.29 29.78
C ALA A 458 -20.44 20.01 30.14
N PRO A 459 -21.04 20.71 31.08
CA PRO A 459 -22.43 20.48 31.47
C PRO A 459 -23.45 20.62 30.34
N TRP A 460 -23.06 21.28 29.26
CA TRP A 460 -23.89 21.44 28.04
C TRP A 460 -23.87 20.23 27.09
N MET A 461 -22.98 19.25 27.33
CA MET A 461 -22.94 18.04 26.52
C MET A 461 -24.18 17.17 26.76
N PRO A 462 -24.82 16.62 25.70
CA PRO A 462 -25.86 15.64 25.85
C PRO A 462 -25.42 14.45 26.71
N TYR A 463 -26.31 13.91 27.54
CA TYR A 463 -25.98 12.85 28.49
C TYR A 463 -25.32 11.63 27.85
N PHE A 464 -25.80 11.19 26.70
CA PHE A 464 -25.23 10.02 26.01
C PHE A 464 -23.82 10.28 25.49
N VAL A 465 -23.48 11.50 25.04
CA VAL A 465 -22.12 11.88 24.65
C VAL A 465 -21.22 11.90 25.89
N HIS A 466 -21.73 12.39 26.99
CA HIS A 466 -21.04 12.39 28.26
C HIS A 466 -20.77 10.97 28.76
N GLN A 467 -21.75 10.07 28.66
CA GLN A 467 -21.58 8.66 29.08
C GLN A 467 -20.55 7.96 28.18
N ASP A 468 -20.64 8.10 26.87
CA ASP A 468 -19.68 7.54 25.92
C ASP A 468 -18.25 8.03 26.20
N PHE A 469 -18.10 9.32 26.53
CA PHE A 469 -16.83 9.90 26.90
C PHE A 469 -16.27 9.34 28.22
N LEU A 470 -17.12 9.16 29.22
CA LEU A 470 -16.75 8.53 30.50
C LEU A 470 -16.37 7.06 30.33
N ASP A 471 -17.11 6.33 29.51
CA ASP A 471 -16.83 4.92 29.19
C ASP A 471 -15.47 4.79 28.50
N MET A 472 -15.16 5.67 27.56
CA MET A 472 -13.85 5.75 26.93
C MET A 472 -12.73 6.04 27.95
N LEU A 473 -12.91 6.99 28.84
CA LEU A 473 -11.91 7.30 29.88
C LEU A 473 -11.71 6.17 30.88
N SER A 474 -12.75 5.40 31.16
CA SER A 474 -12.70 4.24 32.06
C SER A 474 -12.12 2.98 31.41
N GLY A 475 -11.82 3.01 30.11
CA GLY A 475 -11.30 1.89 29.34
C GLY A 475 -12.38 1.08 28.66
N GLY A 476 -13.60 1.58 28.62
CA GLY A 476 -14.69 1.05 27.82
C GLY A 476 -14.48 1.23 26.30
N PRO A 477 -15.39 0.71 25.48
CA PRO A 477 -15.31 0.87 24.03
C PRO A 477 -15.26 2.34 23.66
N ALA A 478 -14.29 2.72 22.83
CA ALA A 478 -14.26 4.07 22.26
C ALA A 478 -15.53 4.22 21.42
N PRO A 479 -16.36 5.23 21.69
CA PRO A 479 -17.61 5.38 20.97
C PRO A 479 -17.29 5.55 19.48
N GLN A 480 -17.93 4.74 18.63
CA GLN A 480 -17.90 4.93 17.15
C GLN A 480 -18.36 6.34 16.76
N LEU A 481 -18.97 7.02 17.71
CA LEU A 481 -19.43 8.39 17.64
C LEU A 481 -18.33 9.45 17.60
N MET A 482 -17.07 9.09 17.77
CA MET A 482 -15.94 10.01 17.64
C MET A 482 -15.41 10.09 16.19
N SER A 483 -16.13 9.50 15.26
CA SER A 483 -16.01 9.76 13.83
C SER A 483 -16.48 11.18 13.48
N ASN A 484 -16.18 11.61 12.28
CA ASN A 484 -16.68 12.86 11.73
C ASN A 484 -18.22 12.93 11.83
N GLY A 485 -18.92 11.81 11.57
CA GLY A 485 -20.37 11.73 11.71
C GLY A 485 -20.91 12.07 13.09
N PHE A 486 -20.21 11.66 14.15
CA PHE A 486 -20.57 12.08 15.51
C PHE A 486 -20.43 13.59 15.70
N GLN A 487 -19.32 14.16 15.26
CA GLN A 487 -19.06 15.59 15.40
C GLN A 487 -20.14 16.42 14.70
N LEU A 488 -20.55 15.99 13.51
CA LEU A 488 -21.60 16.69 12.77
C LEU A 488 -22.97 16.52 13.41
N LYS A 489 -23.34 15.34 13.87
CA LYS A 489 -24.61 15.09 14.59
C LYS A 489 -24.79 16.03 15.78
N TYR A 490 -23.68 16.41 16.43
CA TYR A 490 -23.66 17.34 17.56
C TYR A 490 -23.00 18.67 17.20
N SER A 491 -23.04 19.07 15.94
CA SER A 491 -22.36 20.25 15.38
C SER A 491 -22.63 21.54 16.14
N LYS A 492 -23.83 21.69 16.75
CA LYS A 492 -24.16 22.85 17.58
C LYS A 492 -23.20 23.09 18.77
N TYR A 493 -22.45 22.06 19.19
CA TYR A 493 -21.47 22.14 20.28
C TYR A 493 -20.04 22.34 19.79
N ILE A 494 -19.75 22.13 18.52
CA ILE A 494 -18.39 22.22 17.96
C ILE A 494 -17.83 23.66 18.05
N PRO A 495 -18.60 24.75 17.83
CA PRO A 495 -18.10 26.09 18.03
C PRO A 495 -17.58 26.34 19.46
N ASP A 496 -18.22 25.73 20.47
CA ASP A 496 -17.77 25.83 21.85
C ASP A 496 -16.50 25.02 22.11
N TYR A 497 -16.34 23.88 21.46
CA TYR A 497 -15.11 23.11 21.47
C TYR A 497 -13.92 23.92 20.94
N PHE A 498 -14.07 24.61 19.82
CA PHE A 498 -13.01 25.47 19.27
C PHE A 498 -12.74 26.73 20.12
N LYS A 499 -13.69 27.20 20.91
CA LYS A 499 -13.41 28.24 21.92
C LYS A 499 -12.43 27.76 22.99
N VAL A 500 -12.48 26.47 23.34
CA VAL A 500 -11.57 25.85 24.31
C VAL A 500 -10.20 25.56 23.70
N ILE A 501 -10.13 25.26 22.38
CA ILE A 501 -8.88 24.95 21.69
C ILE A 501 -8.78 25.77 20.38
N PRO A 502 -8.56 27.08 20.50
CA PRO A 502 -8.50 27.97 19.32
C PRO A 502 -7.46 27.55 18.28
N GLN A 503 -6.31 27.03 18.74
CA GLN A 503 -5.20 26.62 17.87
C GLN A 503 -5.58 25.50 16.89
N LYS A 504 -6.48 24.61 17.29
CA LYS A 504 -7.00 23.57 16.38
C LYS A 504 -7.85 24.18 15.27
N LYS A 505 -8.64 25.18 15.61
CA LYS A 505 -9.46 25.93 14.65
C LYS A 505 -8.57 26.59 13.59
N ASP A 506 -7.54 27.33 14.02
CA ASP A 506 -6.65 28.06 13.12
C ASP A 506 -5.94 27.10 12.15
N VAL A 507 -5.48 25.95 12.66
CA VAL A 507 -4.84 24.92 11.80
C VAL A 507 -5.83 24.30 10.83
N LEU A 508 -7.08 24.02 11.27
CA LEU A 508 -8.11 23.48 10.38
C LEU A 508 -8.48 24.47 9.28
N GLU A 509 -8.65 25.76 9.61
CA GLU A 509 -8.93 26.81 8.62
C GLU A 509 -7.78 26.90 7.59
N GLU A 510 -6.53 26.88 8.04
CA GLU A 510 -5.37 26.87 7.14
C GLU A 510 -5.33 25.64 6.24
N MET A 511 -5.66 24.45 6.78
CA MET A 511 -5.73 23.23 5.94
C MET A 511 -6.85 23.34 4.91
N LEU A 512 -8.00 23.87 5.27
CA LEU A 512 -9.12 24.06 4.33
C LEU A 512 -8.79 25.04 3.21
N GLU A 513 -7.98 26.08 3.45
CA GLU A 513 -7.51 26.99 2.39
C GLU A 513 -6.70 26.25 1.31
N ILE A 514 -6.02 25.15 1.66
CA ILE A 514 -5.27 24.30 0.71
C ILE A 514 -6.17 23.22 0.12
N LEU A 515 -6.95 22.54 0.96
CA LEU A 515 -7.73 21.35 0.57
C LEU A 515 -8.90 21.70 -0.37
N MET A 516 -9.61 22.79 -0.12
CA MET A 516 -10.82 23.13 -0.89
C MET A 516 -10.50 23.35 -2.37
N PRO A 517 -9.58 24.27 -2.76
CA PRO A 517 -9.27 24.47 -4.17
C PRO A 517 -8.61 23.25 -4.82
N GLU A 518 -7.84 22.47 -4.04
CA GLU A 518 -7.20 21.25 -4.54
C GLU A 518 -8.24 20.21 -4.95
N VAL A 519 -9.17 19.86 -4.06
CA VAL A 519 -10.23 18.88 -4.32
C VAL A 519 -11.19 19.34 -5.43
N GLU A 520 -11.54 20.63 -5.47
CA GLU A 520 -12.37 21.19 -6.53
C GLU A 520 -11.73 21.05 -7.91
N SER A 521 -10.40 21.16 -8.00
CA SER A 521 -9.66 21.07 -9.25
C SER A 521 -9.64 19.69 -9.90
N TRP A 522 -9.93 18.63 -9.15
CA TRP A 522 -9.87 17.26 -9.67
C TRP A 522 -11.03 16.97 -10.62
N LYS A 523 -10.75 16.19 -11.69
CA LYS A 523 -11.72 15.82 -12.71
C LYS A 523 -12.22 14.40 -12.50
N SER A 524 -13.50 14.25 -12.12
CA SER A 524 -14.22 12.97 -12.01
C SER A 524 -13.51 11.87 -11.19
N HIS A 525 -12.54 12.24 -10.37
CA HIS A 525 -11.78 11.29 -9.56
C HIS A 525 -12.62 10.81 -8.36
N PRO A 526 -12.66 9.48 -8.04
CA PRO A 526 -13.40 8.95 -6.89
C PRO A 526 -13.06 9.63 -5.57
N ALA A 527 -11.78 9.90 -5.31
CA ALA A 527 -11.33 10.61 -4.12
C ALA A 527 -11.88 12.04 -4.01
N LYS A 528 -12.22 12.71 -5.14
CA LYS A 528 -12.88 14.02 -5.12
C LYS A 528 -14.18 13.96 -4.32
N TYR A 529 -14.98 12.95 -4.60
CA TYR A 529 -16.28 12.77 -3.97
C TYR A 529 -16.14 12.43 -2.48
N GLU A 530 -15.25 11.49 -2.15
CA GLU A 530 -14.96 11.10 -0.77
C GLU A 530 -14.44 12.30 0.05
N TYR A 531 -13.44 13.00 -0.46
CA TYR A 531 -12.85 14.14 0.26
C TYR A 531 -13.80 15.32 0.35
N SER A 532 -14.73 15.47 -0.59
CA SER A 532 -15.76 16.50 -0.50
C SER A 532 -16.69 16.28 0.71
N ILE A 533 -17.01 15.04 1.08
CA ILE A 533 -17.77 14.73 2.29
C ILE A 533 -16.96 15.14 3.54
N HIS A 534 -15.70 14.77 3.63
CA HIS A 534 -14.86 15.18 4.78
C HIS A 534 -14.77 16.69 4.91
N ILE A 535 -14.52 17.41 3.79
CA ILE A 535 -14.48 18.87 3.79
C ILE A 535 -15.82 19.47 4.22
N ALA A 536 -16.94 18.92 3.78
CA ALA A 536 -18.26 19.36 4.22
C ALA A 536 -18.42 19.24 5.74
N HIS A 537 -17.98 18.12 6.34
CA HIS A 537 -17.97 17.93 7.79
C HIS A 537 -17.08 18.95 8.52
N TYR A 538 -15.89 19.24 8.02
CA TYR A 538 -15.00 20.22 8.63
C TYR A 538 -15.62 21.63 8.61
N LEU A 539 -16.21 22.00 7.48
CA LEU A 539 -16.89 23.28 7.30
C LEU A 539 -18.12 23.41 8.20
N MET A 540 -18.91 22.33 8.35
CA MET A 540 -20.01 22.30 9.33
C MET A 540 -19.49 22.50 10.75
N GLY A 541 -18.39 21.85 11.12
CA GLY A 541 -17.75 22.04 12.42
C GLY A 541 -17.30 23.47 12.69
N LEU A 542 -16.92 24.20 11.65
CA LEU A 542 -16.56 25.63 11.71
C LEU A 542 -17.77 26.56 11.62
N GLY A 543 -19.00 26.05 11.42
CA GLY A 543 -20.20 26.85 11.22
C GLY A 543 -20.32 27.47 9.81
N ARG A 544 -19.51 27.04 8.84
CA ARG A 544 -19.49 27.52 7.44
C ARG A 544 -20.48 26.70 6.57
N ARG A 545 -21.77 26.75 6.95
CA ARG A 545 -22.83 25.89 6.40
C ARG A 545 -23.01 25.99 4.89
N ASP A 546 -22.96 27.19 4.31
CA ASP A 546 -23.17 27.38 2.86
C ASP A 546 -22.02 26.74 2.05
N GLU A 547 -20.80 26.86 2.53
CA GLU A 547 -19.65 26.24 1.89
C GLU A 547 -19.67 24.71 2.09
N ALA A 548 -20.11 24.22 3.23
CA ALA A 548 -20.32 22.81 3.47
C ALA A 548 -21.35 22.22 2.49
N LYS A 549 -22.46 22.94 2.25
CA LYS A 549 -23.49 22.55 1.27
C LYS A 549 -22.90 22.45 -0.16
N LYS A 550 -21.99 23.35 -0.54
CA LYS A 550 -21.29 23.29 -1.84
C LYS A 550 -20.54 21.97 -2.00
N PHE A 551 -19.72 21.57 -1.00
CA PHE A 551 -18.94 20.33 -1.05
C PHE A 551 -19.83 19.08 -0.97
N TYR A 552 -20.89 19.11 -0.17
CA TYR A 552 -21.89 18.04 -0.18
C TYR A 552 -22.53 17.86 -1.57
N LEU A 553 -22.83 18.94 -2.30
CA LEU A 553 -23.38 18.86 -3.65
C LEU A 553 -22.35 18.27 -4.65
N ILE A 554 -21.05 18.56 -4.51
CA ILE A 554 -20.02 17.89 -5.31
C ILE A 554 -20.10 16.37 -5.13
N PHE A 555 -20.28 15.87 -3.89
CA PHE A 555 -20.46 14.44 -3.67
C PHE A 555 -21.70 13.88 -4.38
N LYS A 556 -22.83 14.63 -4.40
CA LYS A 556 -24.07 14.19 -5.08
C LYS A 556 -23.90 14.07 -6.61
N GLU A 557 -22.85 14.64 -7.21
CA GLU A 557 -22.50 14.44 -8.62
C GLU A 557 -21.84 13.09 -8.89
N SER A 558 -21.46 12.35 -7.83
CA SER A 558 -20.83 11.04 -7.95
C SER A 558 -21.74 10.05 -8.68
N LYS A 559 -21.16 9.33 -9.64
CA LYS A 559 -21.83 8.21 -10.32
C LYS A 559 -21.65 6.88 -9.58
N ILE A 560 -20.84 6.87 -8.52
CA ILE A 560 -20.59 5.70 -7.70
C ILE A 560 -21.78 5.51 -6.77
N SER A 561 -22.36 4.29 -6.79
CA SER A 561 -23.46 3.96 -5.88
C SER A 561 -23.02 4.05 -4.42
N ILE A 562 -23.90 4.55 -3.56
CA ILE A 562 -23.60 4.71 -2.12
C ILE A 562 -23.25 3.37 -1.45
N GLU A 563 -23.79 2.26 -1.94
CA GLU A 563 -23.50 0.92 -1.42
C GLU A 563 -22.05 0.46 -1.68
N GLN A 564 -21.35 1.09 -2.62
CA GLN A 564 -19.94 0.79 -2.92
C GLN A 564 -18.98 1.49 -1.97
N TYR A 565 -19.45 2.51 -1.24
CA TYR A 565 -18.65 3.17 -0.22
C TYR A 565 -18.62 2.37 1.09
N ALA A 566 -17.56 2.56 1.87
CA ALA A 566 -17.44 1.98 3.20
C ALA A 566 -18.60 2.39 4.11
N LEU A 567 -18.98 1.53 5.05
CA LEU A 567 -20.13 1.77 5.95
C LEU A 567 -20.02 3.11 6.70
N TRP A 568 -18.82 3.43 7.20
CA TRP A 568 -18.58 4.70 7.89
C TRP A 568 -18.89 5.91 7.00
N MET A 569 -18.53 5.85 5.73
CA MET A 569 -18.79 6.93 4.78
C MET A 569 -20.28 7.08 4.47
N ARG A 570 -21.02 5.97 4.36
CA ARG A 570 -22.48 6.01 4.20
C ARG A 570 -23.14 6.72 5.37
N GLN A 571 -22.68 6.45 6.59
CA GLN A 571 -23.18 7.12 7.80
C GLN A 571 -22.88 8.63 7.78
N GLU A 572 -21.70 9.04 7.31
CA GLU A 572 -21.34 10.44 7.14
C GLU A 572 -22.28 11.14 6.15
N VAL A 573 -22.58 10.49 5.03
CA VAL A 573 -23.51 11.01 4.02
C VAL A 573 -24.93 11.12 4.57
N GLU A 574 -25.43 10.10 5.29
CA GLU A 574 -26.77 10.14 5.92
C GLU A 574 -26.93 11.33 6.87
N ILE A 575 -25.87 11.70 7.59
CA ILE A 575 -25.89 12.86 8.49
C ILE A 575 -26.00 14.16 7.69
N LEU A 576 -25.25 14.29 6.60
CA LEU A 576 -25.31 15.47 5.74
C LEU A 576 -26.66 15.57 4.99
N ASP A 577 -27.22 14.42 4.56
CA ASP A 577 -28.56 14.34 3.97
C ASP A 577 -29.60 14.90 4.95
N ALA A 578 -29.55 14.47 6.22
CA ALA A 578 -30.46 14.98 7.26
C ALA A 578 -30.29 16.49 7.52
N GLU A 579 -29.08 17.03 7.35
CA GLU A 579 -28.81 18.47 7.55
C GLU A 579 -29.25 19.35 6.36
N PHE A 580 -29.13 18.84 5.12
CA PHE A 580 -29.32 19.64 3.92
C PHE A 580 -30.59 19.32 3.15
N GLU A 581 -31.19 18.12 3.26
CA GLU A 581 -32.40 17.72 2.55
C GLU A 581 -33.70 18.12 3.28
N VAL A 582 -33.63 18.49 4.56
CA VAL A 582 -34.78 19.02 5.33
C VAL A 582 -35.22 20.40 4.82
N GLU A 583 -34.43 21.05 3.97
CA GLU A 583 -34.75 22.39 3.41
C GLU A 583 -35.44 22.33 2.02
N VAL A 584 -35.80 21.14 1.51
CA VAL A 584 -36.54 20.95 0.27
C VAL A 584 -37.98 20.54 0.59
#